data_2bf0873780c491419c9147d507036e69
#
_entry.id   2bf0873780c491419c9147d507036e69
#
_cell.length_a   1.000
_cell.length_b   1.000
_cell.length_c   1.000
_cell.angle_alpha   90.00
_cell.angle_beta   90.00
_cell.angle_gamma   90.00
#
_symmetry.space_group_name_H-M   'P 1'
#
loop_
_entity.id
_entity.type
_entity.pdbx_description
1 polymer ?
#
loop_
_entity_poly.entity_id
_entity_poly.type
_entity_poly.pdbx_seq_one_letter_code
_entity_poly.pdbx_strand_id
1 'polypeptide(L)'
;MWRLPALPAAHDAERPSWETIKEGFRFVRRKKVLLGMFLVDSNAMVFGMPRALFPALAIHRFGGGAGALGLMYAAPYAGALVSSLLSGWIGHVRRQGLIVAVAAALWGVAITAFGFADTFWLALILLAAAGAADNVSAVLRGTILWTVTPDEVRGRVSGIEFAQVAATPALGNVEAGLVASLTTLRFSIVSGGLLCIVGTFEVALAVPAFTRYDAHARE
;
A
#
# COMPACT_ATOMS: atom_id res chain seq x y z
N MET A 1 7.36 -34.80 25.35
CA MET A 1 6.12 -33.98 25.41
C MET A 1 6.50 -32.59 25.93
N TRP A 2 6.54 -31.60 25.08
CA TRP A 2 6.77 -30.19 25.47
C TRP A 2 5.45 -29.66 26.03
N ARG A 3 5.40 -29.38 27.33
CA ARG A 3 4.28 -28.67 27.95
C ARG A 3 4.53 -27.17 27.71
N LEU A 4 3.79 -26.59 26.78
CA LEU A 4 3.74 -25.15 26.64
C LEU A 4 3.17 -24.58 27.97
N PRO A 5 3.78 -23.53 28.55
CA PRO A 5 3.19 -22.85 29.70
C PRO A 5 1.82 -22.30 29.29
N ALA A 6 0.84 -22.42 30.17
CA ALA A 6 -0.47 -21.84 29.96
C ALA A 6 -0.29 -20.31 29.80
N LEU A 7 -0.61 -19.80 28.61
CA LEU A 7 -0.67 -18.37 28.41
C LEU A 7 -1.72 -17.78 29.34
N PRO A 8 -1.43 -16.67 30.06
CA PRO A 8 -2.45 -15.99 30.81
C PRO A 8 -3.64 -15.71 29.89
N ALA A 9 -4.86 -15.96 30.37
CA ALA A 9 -6.07 -15.68 29.63
C ALA A 9 -5.98 -14.24 29.13
N ALA A 10 -6.16 -14.07 27.82
CA ALA A 10 -6.23 -12.72 27.25
C ALA A 10 -7.22 -11.92 28.11
N HIS A 11 -6.75 -10.84 28.72
CA HIS A 11 -7.62 -9.91 29.43
C HIS A 11 -8.83 -9.66 28.53
N ASP A 12 -10.03 -9.71 29.10
CA ASP A 12 -11.32 -9.59 28.43
C ASP A 12 -11.17 -8.67 27.22
N ALA A 13 -11.12 -9.30 26.03
CA ALA A 13 -11.09 -8.54 24.80
C ALA A 13 -12.39 -7.73 24.76
N GLU A 14 -12.32 -6.46 25.11
CA GLU A 14 -13.47 -5.56 25.02
C GLU A 14 -14.10 -5.77 23.66
N ARG A 15 -15.38 -6.16 23.66
CA ARG A 15 -16.13 -6.38 22.40
C ARG A 15 -15.97 -5.14 21.55
N PRO A 16 -15.72 -5.30 20.24
CA PRO A 16 -15.56 -4.17 19.34
C PRO A 16 -16.79 -3.27 19.46
N SER A 17 -16.64 -2.13 20.13
CA SER A 17 -17.66 -1.12 20.30
C SER A 17 -17.38 0.00 19.33
N TRP A 18 -18.42 0.72 18.90
CA TRP A 18 -18.27 1.89 18.05
C TRP A 18 -17.35 2.96 18.69
N GLU A 19 -17.31 3.02 20.01
CA GLU A 19 -16.41 3.92 20.75
C GLU A 19 -14.96 3.49 20.63
N THR A 20 -14.69 2.19 20.70
CA THR A 20 -13.36 1.60 20.53
C THR A 20 -12.76 1.95 19.15
N ILE A 21 -13.59 1.89 18.10
CA ILE A 21 -13.18 2.28 16.73
C ILE A 21 -12.86 3.79 16.68
N LYS A 22 -13.70 4.62 17.26
CA LYS A 22 -13.47 6.09 17.33
C LYS A 22 -12.18 6.44 18.08
N GLU A 23 -11.86 5.72 19.14
CA GLU A 23 -10.61 5.92 19.88
C GLU A 23 -9.39 5.59 19.03
N GLY A 24 -9.39 4.46 18.34
CA GLY A 24 -8.33 4.11 17.40
C GLY A 24 -8.13 5.18 16.32
N PHE A 25 -9.24 5.65 15.73
CA PHE A 25 -9.19 6.70 14.71
C PHE A 25 -8.69 8.04 15.27
N ARG A 26 -9.10 8.40 16.49
CA ARG A 26 -8.62 9.58 17.19
C ARG A 26 -7.13 9.48 17.49
N PHE A 27 -6.64 8.31 17.87
CA PHE A 27 -5.22 8.06 18.09
C PHE A 27 -4.42 8.24 16.80
N VAL A 28 -4.84 7.62 15.68
CA VAL A 28 -4.20 7.79 14.37
C VAL A 28 -4.13 9.26 13.96
N ARG A 29 -5.23 10.01 14.10
CA ARG A 29 -5.25 11.45 13.77
C ARG A 29 -4.31 12.29 14.62
N ARG A 30 -4.14 11.95 15.91
CA ARG A 30 -3.22 12.66 16.81
C ARG A 30 -1.75 12.34 16.53
N LYS A 31 -1.44 11.13 16.08
CA LYS A 31 -0.09 10.69 15.73
C LYS A 31 0.18 10.99 14.26
N LYS A 32 0.74 12.16 13.98
CA LYS A 32 0.97 12.63 12.60
C LYS A 32 1.77 11.66 11.74
N VAL A 33 2.67 10.87 12.33
CA VAL A 33 3.43 9.82 11.62
C VAL A 33 2.49 8.76 11.07
N LEU A 34 1.57 8.24 11.89
CA LEU A 34 0.57 7.26 11.47
C LEU A 34 -0.40 7.86 10.45
N LEU A 35 -0.86 9.10 10.70
CA LEU A 35 -1.74 9.79 9.76
C LEU A 35 -1.10 9.92 8.37
N GLY A 36 0.16 10.36 8.29
CA GLY A 36 0.88 10.47 7.01
C GLY A 36 1.04 9.10 6.32
N MET A 37 1.38 8.06 7.10
CA MET A 37 1.49 6.68 6.61
C MET A 37 0.16 6.19 6.00
N PHE A 38 -0.96 6.34 6.73
CA PHE A 38 -2.28 5.94 6.26
C PHE A 38 -2.74 6.72 5.04
N LEU A 39 -2.46 8.03 4.98
CA LEU A 39 -2.82 8.87 3.84
C LEU A 39 -2.05 8.49 2.57
N VAL A 40 -0.73 8.28 2.67
CA VAL A 40 0.09 7.85 1.53
C VAL A 40 -0.39 6.50 1.00
N ASP A 41 -0.66 5.55 1.89
CA ASP A 41 -1.13 4.23 1.50
C ASP A 41 -2.52 4.28 0.86
N SER A 42 -3.47 5.00 1.49
CA SER A 42 -4.81 5.18 0.90
C SER A 42 -4.74 5.83 -0.48
N ASN A 43 -3.91 6.85 -0.64
CA ASN A 43 -3.71 7.51 -1.93
C ASN A 43 -3.17 6.53 -2.99
N ALA A 44 -2.15 5.74 -2.65
CA ALA A 44 -1.57 4.76 -3.56
C ALA A 44 -2.58 3.66 -3.93
N MET A 45 -3.39 3.18 -2.98
CA MET A 45 -4.37 2.12 -3.22
C MET A 45 -5.60 2.61 -3.99
N VAL A 46 -6.02 3.87 -3.79
CA VAL A 46 -7.17 4.44 -4.51
C VAL A 46 -6.79 4.82 -5.93
N PHE A 47 -5.70 5.53 -6.13
CA PHE A 47 -5.36 6.05 -7.46
C PHE A 47 -4.37 5.16 -8.24
N GLY A 48 -3.47 4.47 -7.56
CA GLY A 48 -2.42 3.68 -8.20
C GLY A 48 -2.76 2.21 -8.45
N MET A 49 -4.03 1.75 -8.29
CA MET A 49 -4.36 0.34 -8.39
C MET A 49 -5.36 0.00 -9.51
N PRO A 50 -4.93 -0.14 -10.78
CA PRO A 50 -5.81 -0.37 -11.92
C PRO A 50 -6.22 -1.84 -12.10
N ARG A 51 -6.35 -2.64 -11.04
CA ARG A 51 -6.62 -4.09 -11.15
C ARG A 51 -7.93 -4.43 -11.85
N ALA A 52 -8.97 -3.58 -11.68
CA ALA A 52 -10.25 -3.74 -12.37
C ALA A 52 -10.12 -3.68 -13.90
N LEU A 53 -9.06 -3.05 -14.41
CA LEU A 53 -8.83 -2.89 -15.84
C LEU A 53 -8.03 -4.04 -16.46
N PHE A 54 -7.43 -4.94 -15.67
CA PHE A 54 -6.60 -6.04 -16.16
C PHE A 54 -7.33 -6.96 -17.14
N PRO A 55 -8.61 -7.36 -16.93
CA PRO A 55 -9.31 -8.18 -17.90
C PRO A 55 -9.45 -7.50 -19.27
N ALA A 56 -9.81 -6.21 -19.27
CA ALA A 56 -9.95 -5.44 -20.49
C ALA A 56 -8.60 -5.26 -21.21
N LEU A 57 -7.52 -5.00 -20.47
CA LEU A 57 -6.16 -4.88 -21.02
C LEU A 57 -5.66 -6.20 -21.59
N ALA A 58 -5.86 -7.32 -20.91
CA ALA A 58 -5.44 -8.64 -21.36
C ALA A 58 -6.08 -8.98 -22.70
N ILE A 59 -7.36 -8.68 -22.88
CA ILE A 59 -8.11 -9.01 -24.10
C ILE A 59 -7.84 -7.97 -25.20
N HIS A 60 -8.05 -6.70 -24.93
CA HIS A 60 -8.11 -5.66 -25.99
C HIS A 60 -6.75 -5.08 -26.37
N ARG A 61 -5.78 -5.09 -25.44
CA ARG A 61 -4.46 -4.49 -25.71
C ARG A 61 -3.38 -5.54 -26.00
N PHE A 62 -3.40 -6.65 -25.29
CA PHE A 62 -2.33 -7.65 -25.39
C PHE A 62 -2.76 -8.91 -26.15
N GLY A 63 -4.04 -9.01 -26.57
CA GLY A 63 -4.53 -10.14 -27.35
C GLY A 63 -4.43 -11.50 -26.66
N GLY A 64 -4.25 -11.51 -25.32
CA GLY A 64 -4.01 -12.69 -24.53
C GLY A 64 -5.25 -13.07 -23.72
N GLY A 65 -5.56 -14.36 -23.65
CA GLY A 65 -6.68 -14.89 -22.86
C GLY A 65 -6.40 -14.96 -21.35
N ALA A 66 -6.99 -15.96 -20.70
CA ALA A 66 -6.89 -16.19 -19.24
C ALA A 66 -5.44 -16.29 -18.73
N GLY A 67 -4.51 -16.82 -19.54
CA GLY A 67 -3.09 -16.90 -19.17
C GLY A 67 -2.42 -15.53 -19.04
N ALA A 68 -2.68 -14.61 -19.97
CA ALA A 68 -2.18 -13.23 -19.86
C ALA A 68 -2.74 -12.50 -18.64
N LEU A 69 -4.03 -12.67 -18.38
CA LEU A 69 -4.67 -12.12 -17.20
C LEU A 69 -4.05 -12.66 -15.90
N GLY A 70 -3.82 -13.97 -15.83
CA GLY A 70 -3.16 -14.62 -14.69
C GLY A 70 -1.76 -14.07 -14.45
N LEU A 71 -0.96 -13.88 -15.50
CA LEU A 71 0.38 -13.30 -15.41
C LEU A 71 0.34 -11.83 -14.96
N MET A 72 -0.62 -11.03 -15.40
CA MET A 72 -0.79 -9.65 -14.96
C MET A 72 -1.11 -9.58 -13.46
N TYR A 73 -1.94 -10.49 -12.94
CA TYR A 73 -2.18 -10.57 -11.49
C TYR A 73 -0.98 -11.11 -10.72
N ALA A 74 -0.20 -12.01 -11.28
CA ALA A 74 0.96 -12.62 -10.64
C ALA A 74 2.19 -11.68 -10.61
N ALA A 75 2.34 -10.81 -11.61
CA ALA A 75 3.53 -9.98 -11.77
C ALA A 75 3.85 -9.10 -10.54
N PRO A 76 2.90 -8.38 -9.90
CA PRO A 76 3.19 -7.62 -8.68
C PRO A 76 3.70 -8.51 -7.54
N TYR A 77 3.15 -9.70 -7.37
CA TYR A 77 3.61 -10.64 -6.33
C TYR A 77 5.00 -11.20 -6.62
N ALA A 78 5.34 -11.41 -7.89
CA ALA A 78 6.70 -11.79 -8.27
C ALA A 78 7.70 -10.67 -7.92
N GLY A 79 7.35 -9.42 -8.18
CA GLY A 79 8.15 -8.27 -7.78
C GLY A 79 8.29 -8.15 -6.25
N ALA A 80 7.20 -8.34 -5.53
CA ALA A 80 7.20 -8.35 -4.07
C ALA A 80 8.10 -9.46 -3.50
N LEU A 81 8.07 -10.65 -4.09
CA LEU A 81 8.95 -11.77 -3.70
C LEU A 81 10.43 -11.41 -3.89
N VAL A 82 10.79 -10.89 -5.06
CA VAL A 82 12.18 -10.46 -5.33
C VAL A 82 12.61 -9.37 -4.34
N SER A 83 11.75 -8.38 -4.11
CA SER A 83 12.00 -7.30 -3.14
C SER A 83 12.17 -7.85 -1.72
N SER A 84 11.37 -8.83 -1.31
CA SER A 84 11.50 -9.49 0.00
C SER A 84 12.82 -10.21 0.16
N LEU A 85 13.28 -10.94 -0.85
CA LEU A 85 14.58 -11.63 -0.83
C LEU A 85 15.75 -10.64 -0.72
N LEU A 86 15.59 -9.45 -1.26
CA LEU A 86 16.61 -8.38 -1.22
C LEU A 86 16.42 -7.41 -0.04
N SER A 87 15.50 -7.67 0.87
CA SER A 87 15.06 -6.72 1.91
C SER A 87 16.03 -6.52 3.10
N GLY A 88 17.16 -7.23 3.14
CA GLY A 88 18.12 -7.16 4.27
C GLY A 88 18.61 -5.75 4.63
N TRP A 89 18.59 -4.82 3.68
CA TRP A 89 18.93 -3.42 3.91
C TRP A 89 17.87 -2.61 4.67
N ILE A 90 16.60 -3.05 4.65
CA ILE A 90 15.46 -2.31 5.21
C ILE A 90 15.62 -2.08 6.72
N GLY A 91 16.22 -3.04 7.45
CA GLY A 91 16.50 -2.90 8.88
C GLY A 91 17.44 -1.75 9.23
N HIS A 92 18.23 -1.25 8.28
CA HIS A 92 19.19 -0.16 8.49
C HIS A 92 18.63 1.22 8.08
N VAL A 93 17.39 1.28 7.61
CA VAL A 93 16.77 2.52 7.13
C VAL A 93 16.40 3.42 8.32
N ARG A 94 17.03 4.60 8.40
CA ARG A 94 16.76 5.58 9.45
C ARG A 94 15.49 6.38 9.20
N ARG A 95 15.32 6.97 8.01
CA ARG A 95 14.14 7.79 7.65
C ARG A 95 13.04 6.93 7.01
N GLN A 96 12.41 6.09 7.81
CA GLN A 96 11.45 5.10 7.33
C GLN A 96 10.26 5.74 6.60
N GLY A 97 9.70 6.83 7.14
CA GLY A 97 8.57 7.52 6.51
C GLY A 97 8.93 8.11 5.13
N LEU A 98 10.17 8.61 4.95
CA LEU A 98 10.62 9.08 3.65
C LEU A 98 10.69 7.94 2.62
N ILE A 99 11.24 6.78 3.03
CA ILE A 99 11.33 5.62 2.11
C ILE A 99 9.94 5.09 1.75
N VAL A 100 8.98 5.11 2.68
CA VAL A 100 7.58 4.78 2.37
C VAL A 100 7.02 5.73 1.31
N ALA A 101 7.24 7.05 1.44
CA ALA A 101 6.79 8.02 0.44
C ALA A 101 7.48 7.82 -0.92
N VAL A 102 8.79 7.57 -0.93
CA VAL A 102 9.55 7.27 -2.16
C VAL A 102 9.03 5.99 -2.82
N ALA A 103 8.80 4.93 -2.04
CA ALA A 103 8.27 3.67 -2.55
C ALA A 103 6.86 3.84 -3.14
N ALA A 104 5.97 4.62 -2.50
CA ALA A 104 4.66 4.93 -3.03
C ALA A 104 4.73 5.79 -4.32
N ALA A 105 5.67 6.72 -4.40
CA ALA A 105 5.91 7.48 -5.63
C ALA A 105 6.45 6.58 -6.75
N LEU A 106 7.38 5.68 -6.46
CA LEU A 106 7.90 4.69 -7.42
C LEU A 106 6.80 3.73 -7.91
N TRP A 107 5.89 3.31 -7.02
CA TRP A 107 4.68 2.61 -7.41
C TRP A 107 3.89 3.42 -8.44
N GLY A 108 3.58 4.69 -8.15
CA GLY A 108 2.86 5.58 -9.07
C GLY A 108 3.57 5.77 -10.41
N VAL A 109 4.91 5.90 -10.41
CA VAL A 109 5.73 5.96 -11.64
C VAL A 109 5.60 4.66 -12.45
N ALA A 110 5.73 3.52 -11.80
CA ALA A 110 5.62 2.21 -12.47
C ALA A 110 4.22 2.01 -13.08
N ILE A 111 3.15 2.40 -12.37
CA ILE A 111 1.77 2.35 -12.89
C ILE A 111 1.57 3.35 -14.04
N THR A 112 2.09 4.57 -13.92
CA THR A 112 2.03 5.54 -15.02
C THR A 112 2.73 4.99 -16.27
N ALA A 113 3.94 4.46 -16.12
CA ALA A 113 4.69 3.84 -17.21
C ALA A 113 3.95 2.61 -17.78
N PHE A 114 3.32 1.79 -16.92
CA PHE A 114 2.46 0.67 -17.35
C PHE A 114 1.33 1.13 -18.29
N GLY A 115 0.74 2.30 -18.04
CA GLY A 115 -0.24 2.92 -18.94
C GLY A 115 0.30 3.15 -20.36
N PHE A 116 1.61 3.30 -20.55
CA PHE A 116 2.27 3.47 -21.86
C PHE A 116 2.89 2.19 -22.42
N ALA A 117 2.87 1.07 -21.69
CA ALA A 117 3.47 -0.18 -22.16
C ALA A 117 2.74 -0.73 -23.39
N ASP A 118 3.40 -0.81 -24.52
CA ASP A 118 2.81 -1.33 -25.75
C ASP A 118 3.09 -2.83 -25.92
N THR A 119 4.03 -3.40 -25.18
CA THR A 119 4.32 -4.84 -25.18
C THR A 119 3.92 -5.50 -23.87
N PHE A 120 3.45 -6.74 -23.97
CA PHE A 120 3.01 -7.51 -22.81
C PHE A 120 4.12 -7.71 -21.76
N TRP A 121 5.34 -8.00 -22.22
CA TRP A 121 6.48 -8.23 -21.32
C TRP A 121 6.88 -6.96 -20.56
N LEU A 122 6.86 -5.81 -21.23
CA LEU A 122 7.11 -4.53 -20.56
C LEU A 122 6.04 -4.25 -19.50
N ALA A 123 4.78 -4.53 -19.82
CA ALA A 123 3.68 -4.41 -18.86
C ALA A 123 3.92 -5.28 -17.61
N LEU A 124 4.34 -6.53 -17.76
CA LEU A 124 4.64 -7.42 -16.64
C LEU A 124 5.83 -6.92 -15.80
N ILE A 125 6.89 -6.44 -16.44
CA ILE A 125 8.07 -5.89 -15.74
C ILE A 125 7.67 -4.66 -14.90
N LEU A 126 6.85 -3.76 -15.46
CA LEU A 126 6.40 -2.56 -14.77
C LEU A 126 5.45 -2.89 -13.61
N LEU A 127 4.56 -3.87 -13.78
CA LEU A 127 3.73 -4.37 -12.69
C LEU A 127 4.56 -5.05 -11.59
N ALA A 128 5.60 -5.80 -11.96
CA ALA A 128 6.53 -6.39 -10.98
C ALA A 128 7.32 -5.30 -10.25
N ALA A 129 7.80 -4.26 -10.95
CA ALA A 129 8.46 -3.12 -10.32
C ALA A 129 7.53 -2.39 -9.34
N ALA A 130 6.27 -2.20 -9.73
CA ALA A 130 5.26 -1.66 -8.82
C ALA A 130 5.11 -2.54 -7.56
N GLY A 131 4.94 -3.85 -7.73
CA GLY A 131 4.82 -4.76 -6.59
C GLY A 131 6.05 -4.80 -5.68
N ALA A 132 7.25 -4.66 -6.24
CA ALA A 132 8.48 -4.53 -5.47
C ALA A 132 8.49 -3.26 -4.62
N ALA A 133 8.08 -2.12 -5.19
CA ALA A 133 7.97 -0.85 -4.48
C ALA A 133 6.93 -0.91 -3.36
N ASP A 134 5.75 -1.49 -3.63
CA ASP A 134 4.70 -1.67 -2.61
C ASP A 134 5.18 -2.54 -1.44
N ASN A 135 5.89 -3.63 -1.72
CA ASN A 135 6.41 -4.50 -0.67
C ASN A 135 7.39 -3.76 0.26
N VAL A 136 8.30 -2.94 -0.28
CA VAL A 136 9.19 -2.10 0.55
C VAL A 136 8.37 -1.16 1.42
N SER A 137 7.37 -0.51 0.84
CA SER A 137 6.44 0.36 1.56
C SER A 137 5.70 -0.40 2.67
N ALA A 138 5.16 -1.58 2.38
CA ALA A 138 4.38 -2.39 3.32
C ALA A 138 5.20 -2.83 4.54
N VAL A 139 6.43 -3.30 4.33
CA VAL A 139 7.34 -3.70 5.42
C VAL A 139 7.64 -2.52 6.34
N LEU A 140 7.97 -1.36 5.77
CA LEU A 140 8.28 -0.16 6.57
C LEU A 140 7.03 0.40 7.26
N ARG A 141 5.86 0.36 6.63
CA ARG A 141 4.59 0.76 7.26
C ARG A 141 4.28 -0.12 8.47
N GLY A 142 4.44 -1.44 8.32
CA GLY A 142 4.31 -2.36 9.45
C GLY A 142 5.25 -1.99 10.60
N THR A 143 6.54 -1.74 10.31
CA THR A 143 7.52 -1.31 11.32
C THR A 143 7.10 -0.02 12.01
N ILE A 144 6.69 1.01 11.26
CA ILE A 144 6.22 2.29 11.82
C ILE A 144 4.99 2.05 12.72
N LEU A 145 4.03 1.28 12.25
CA LEU A 145 2.79 0.99 12.98
C LEU A 145 3.10 0.33 14.34
N TRP A 146 3.93 -0.71 14.34
CA TRP A 146 4.30 -1.43 15.57
C TRP A 146 5.14 -0.57 16.52
N THR A 147 6.04 0.26 16.02
CA THR A 147 6.94 1.09 16.84
C THR A 147 6.22 2.31 17.44
N VAL A 148 5.26 2.91 16.71
CA VAL A 148 4.56 4.13 17.15
C VAL A 148 3.34 3.82 18.02
N THR A 149 2.81 2.59 17.92
CA THR A 149 1.54 2.22 18.55
C THR A 149 1.77 1.49 19.88
N PRO A 150 1.39 2.06 21.05
CA PRO A 150 1.43 1.37 22.34
C PRO A 150 0.54 0.13 22.35
N ASP A 151 0.89 -0.85 23.19
CA ASP A 151 0.22 -2.15 23.28
C ASP A 151 -1.29 -2.02 23.55
N GLU A 152 -1.69 -1.04 24.36
CA GLU A 152 -3.08 -0.82 24.79
C GLU A 152 -4.03 -0.46 23.65
N VAL A 153 -3.51 0.15 22.58
CA VAL A 153 -4.30 0.59 21.42
C VAL A 153 -3.94 -0.15 20.13
N ARG A 154 -2.96 -1.06 20.20
CA ARG A 154 -2.42 -1.76 19.00
C ARG A 154 -3.49 -2.52 18.24
N GLY A 155 -4.35 -3.28 18.92
CA GLY A 155 -5.42 -4.02 18.25
C GLY A 155 -6.42 -3.11 17.53
N ARG A 156 -6.70 -1.92 18.11
CA ARG A 156 -7.60 -0.91 17.49
C ARG A 156 -7.00 -0.30 16.23
N VAL A 157 -5.71 0.04 16.27
CA VAL A 157 -4.99 0.61 15.10
C VAL A 157 -4.81 -0.44 14.00
N SER A 158 -4.48 -1.69 14.36
CA SER A 158 -4.40 -2.80 13.39
C SER A 158 -5.77 -3.11 12.75
N GLY A 159 -6.87 -2.96 13.49
CA GLY A 159 -8.21 -3.07 12.94
C GLY A 159 -8.50 -1.99 11.89
N ILE A 160 -8.04 -0.76 12.12
CA ILE A 160 -8.15 0.34 11.13
C ILE A 160 -7.30 0.04 9.90
N GLU A 161 -6.06 -0.44 10.09
CA GLU A 161 -5.19 -0.85 8.98
C GLU A 161 -5.84 -1.94 8.14
N PHE A 162 -6.38 -2.98 8.77
CA PHE A 162 -7.07 -4.06 8.07
C PHE A 162 -8.29 -3.54 7.28
N ALA A 163 -9.10 -2.67 7.88
CA ALA A 163 -10.24 -2.06 7.21
C ALA A 163 -9.80 -1.20 6.01
N GLN A 164 -8.71 -0.44 6.13
CA GLN A 164 -8.15 0.33 5.05
C GLN A 164 -7.66 -0.56 3.90
N VAL A 165 -6.82 -1.57 4.21
CA VAL A 165 -6.27 -2.50 3.20
C VAL A 165 -7.39 -3.25 2.46
N ALA A 166 -8.52 -3.51 3.11
CA ALA A 166 -9.68 -4.12 2.47
C ALA A 166 -10.51 -3.13 1.63
N ALA A 167 -10.72 -1.91 2.12
CA ALA A 167 -11.64 -0.95 1.52
C ALA A 167 -10.98 -0.09 0.41
N THR A 168 -9.74 0.37 0.60
CA THR A 168 -9.12 1.30 -0.36
C THR A 168 -8.87 0.71 -1.74
N PRO A 169 -8.46 -0.56 -1.91
CA PRO A 169 -8.38 -1.18 -3.23
C PRO A 169 -9.75 -1.33 -3.92
N ALA A 170 -10.80 -1.56 -3.15
CA ALA A 170 -12.16 -1.62 -3.71
C ALA A 170 -12.58 -0.25 -4.27
N LEU A 171 -12.31 0.83 -3.53
CA LEU A 171 -12.54 2.20 -4.00
C LEU A 171 -11.70 2.51 -5.24
N GLY A 172 -10.43 2.11 -5.27
CA GLY A 172 -9.56 2.28 -6.43
C GLY A 172 -10.04 1.53 -7.67
N ASN A 173 -10.58 0.33 -7.51
CA ASN A 173 -11.17 -0.42 -8.60
C ASN A 173 -12.42 0.29 -9.17
N VAL A 174 -13.25 0.89 -8.31
CA VAL A 174 -14.41 1.68 -8.74
C VAL A 174 -13.95 2.94 -9.47
N GLU A 175 -13.00 3.67 -8.91
CA GLU A 175 -12.40 4.87 -9.51
C GLU A 175 -11.83 4.55 -10.90
N ALA A 176 -10.92 3.58 -10.99
CA ALA A 176 -10.28 3.20 -12.24
C ALA A 176 -11.29 2.75 -13.31
N GLY A 177 -12.29 1.95 -12.92
CA GLY A 177 -13.37 1.51 -13.82
C GLY A 177 -14.22 2.67 -14.31
N LEU A 178 -14.60 3.58 -13.42
CA LEU A 178 -15.41 4.77 -13.76
C LEU A 178 -14.64 5.70 -14.72
N VAL A 179 -13.40 6.03 -14.41
CA VAL A 179 -12.58 6.88 -15.28
C VAL A 179 -12.37 6.22 -16.64
N ALA A 180 -12.10 4.92 -16.68
CA ALA A 180 -11.93 4.19 -17.93
C ALA A 180 -13.21 4.15 -18.78
N SER A 181 -14.40 4.06 -18.16
CA SER A 181 -15.69 4.06 -18.86
C SER A 181 -16.04 5.42 -19.48
N LEU A 182 -15.58 6.51 -18.85
CA LEU A 182 -15.80 7.88 -19.30
C LEU A 182 -14.73 8.38 -20.29
N THR A 183 -13.59 7.70 -20.33
CA THR A 183 -12.44 8.11 -21.15
C THR A 183 -11.82 6.94 -21.92
N THR A 184 -10.66 6.48 -21.51
CA THR A 184 -9.96 5.30 -22.07
C THR A 184 -9.24 4.54 -20.95
N LEU A 185 -8.97 3.24 -21.17
CA LEU A 185 -8.16 2.42 -20.27
C LEU A 185 -6.78 3.06 -19.99
N ARG A 186 -6.14 3.59 -21.06
CA ARG A 186 -4.83 4.26 -20.93
C ARG A 186 -4.91 5.51 -20.06
N PHE A 187 -5.89 6.36 -20.31
CA PHE A 187 -6.06 7.60 -19.55
C PHE A 187 -6.29 7.31 -18.07
N SER A 188 -7.16 6.35 -17.73
CA SER A 188 -7.43 5.96 -16.35
C SER A 188 -6.16 5.50 -15.63
N ILE A 189 -5.35 4.64 -16.26
CA ILE A 189 -4.12 4.13 -15.65
C ILE A 189 -3.09 5.27 -15.45
N VAL A 190 -2.90 6.08 -16.48
CA VAL A 190 -1.90 7.18 -16.44
C VAL A 190 -2.31 8.24 -15.44
N SER A 191 -3.56 8.70 -15.46
CA SER A 191 -4.06 9.70 -14.52
C SER A 191 -4.02 9.18 -13.08
N GLY A 192 -4.41 7.92 -12.85
CA GLY A 192 -4.33 7.29 -11.54
C GLY A 192 -2.90 7.22 -11.00
N GLY A 193 -1.93 6.79 -11.84
CA GLY A 193 -0.53 6.77 -11.45
C GLY A 193 0.03 8.17 -11.15
N LEU A 194 -0.33 9.18 -11.94
CA LEU A 194 0.07 10.58 -11.69
C LEU A 194 -0.57 11.12 -10.41
N LEU A 195 -1.84 10.87 -10.16
CA LEU A 195 -2.52 11.27 -8.91
C LEU A 195 -1.90 10.59 -7.69
N CYS A 196 -1.48 9.33 -7.82
CA CYS A 196 -0.72 8.64 -6.78
C CYS A 196 0.58 9.39 -6.46
N ILE A 197 1.36 9.81 -7.46
CA ILE A 197 2.61 10.56 -7.28
C ILE A 197 2.33 11.91 -6.63
N VAL A 198 1.40 12.69 -7.19
CA VAL A 198 1.06 14.04 -6.70
C VAL A 198 0.56 13.98 -5.26
N GLY A 199 -0.42 13.12 -4.97
CA GLY A 199 -0.97 12.98 -3.62
C GLY A 199 0.07 12.48 -2.60
N THR A 200 0.99 11.59 -3.01
CA THR A 200 2.11 11.18 -2.15
C THR A 200 3.02 12.37 -1.83
N PHE A 201 3.32 13.21 -2.81
CA PHE A 201 4.14 14.40 -2.63
C PHE A 201 3.43 15.43 -1.74
N GLU A 202 2.14 15.67 -1.96
CA GLU A 202 1.33 16.56 -1.12
C GLU A 202 1.32 16.11 0.36
N VAL A 203 1.10 14.81 0.61
CA VAL A 203 1.14 14.27 1.98
C VAL A 203 2.54 14.41 2.58
N ALA A 204 3.60 14.16 1.81
CA ALA A 204 4.98 14.30 2.27
C ALA A 204 5.30 15.75 2.69
N LEU A 205 4.77 16.74 1.98
CA LEU A 205 4.90 18.17 2.32
C LEU A 205 4.00 18.57 3.49
N ALA A 206 2.74 18.13 3.49
CA ALA A 206 1.76 18.50 4.52
C ALA A 206 2.04 17.87 5.89
N VAL A 207 2.71 16.70 5.91
CA VAL A 207 2.99 15.94 7.12
C VAL A 207 4.51 15.67 7.27
N PRO A 208 5.35 16.70 7.51
CA PRO A 208 6.81 16.52 7.62
C PRO A 208 7.22 15.60 8.77
N ALA A 209 6.38 15.45 9.79
CA ALA A 209 6.63 14.52 10.89
C ALA A 209 6.68 13.06 10.42
N PHE A 210 5.94 12.71 9.35
CA PHE A 210 5.98 11.39 8.74
C PHE A 210 7.30 11.16 7.99
N THR A 211 7.69 12.05 7.08
CA THR A 211 8.90 11.89 6.27
C THR A 211 10.20 11.96 7.07
N ARG A 212 10.17 12.65 8.22
CA ARG A 212 11.33 12.76 9.14
C ARG A 212 11.36 11.66 10.21
N TYR A 213 10.38 10.77 10.21
CA TYR A 213 10.31 9.73 11.23
C TYR A 213 11.49 8.76 11.12
N ASP A 214 12.18 8.59 12.25
CA ASP A 214 13.31 7.68 12.45
C ASP A 214 13.01 6.79 13.67
N ALA A 215 12.87 5.48 13.43
CA ALA A 215 12.60 4.54 14.53
C ALA A 215 13.82 4.37 15.47
N HIS A 216 15.05 4.61 14.97
CA HIS A 216 16.26 4.47 15.74
C HIS A 216 16.58 5.70 16.62
N ALA A 217 15.90 6.82 16.42
CA ALA A 217 16.10 8.05 17.22
C ALA A 217 15.49 7.99 18.62
N ARG A 218 14.92 6.85 19.04
CA ARG A 218 14.27 6.65 20.35
C ARG A 218 15.11 5.79 21.32
N GLU A 219 16.26 5.34 20.87
CA GLU A 219 17.28 4.77 21.74
C GLU A 219 18.25 5.89 22.22
#